data_e633eecccd10adf2b22726f774e7fdae
#
_entry.id   e633eecccd10adf2b22726f774e7fdae
#
_cell.length_a   1.000
_cell.length_b   1.000
_cell.length_c   1.000
_cell.angle_alpha   90.00
_cell.angle_beta   90.00
_cell.angle_gamma   90.00
#
_symmetry.space_group_name_H-M   'P 1'
#
loop_
_entity.id
_entity.type
_entity.pdbx_description
1 polymer ?
#
loop_
_entity_poly.entity_id
_entity_poly.type
_entity_poly.pdbx_seq_one_letter_code
_entity_poly.pdbx_strand_id
1 'polypeptide(L)'
;MRGTSVGIDFGTTAITTAVLQRKKDGRIGVLGVGSAPSAGMRRGMIVNVEEAGAPLRKSIHEARRQSGIEIRSAYVGLGGTHIGSQLARGAIAVSRADGEVTEEDVGRVIQAAGNFAAKSPNREIVHLIPRQFKVDGEVSLAEPVGMIGMKLEVEVLVVDGAKAALQNLIKCCEFVGLEIEDWMSSTLAASEVVLSKKQKELGVMLLDLGADTSDFAVFEEGRLIDVGSFPIGGNHITSDIAVGFRAPVGVAEEIKVRYANATFLERPGAKRETIALADFVEGDASVYHMRDLAEIVSARLTDIFELTSKALKKSGRAGLLPGGVVL
;
A
#
# COMPACT_ATOMS: atom_id res chain seq x y z
N MET A 1 15.54 10.32 21.51
CA MET A 1 16.04 11.42 20.67
C MET A 1 14.85 12.13 20.07
N ARG A 2 14.69 13.44 20.30
CA ARG A 2 13.49 14.16 19.83
C ARG A 2 13.53 14.28 18.29
N GLY A 3 12.49 13.78 17.62
CA GLY A 3 12.27 13.96 16.19
C GLY A 3 12.80 12.87 15.27
N THR A 4 13.13 11.68 15.79
CA THR A 4 13.50 10.52 14.99
C THR A 4 12.35 9.52 14.98
N SER A 5 12.05 8.96 13.81
CA SER A 5 11.05 7.92 13.61
C SER A 5 11.65 6.79 12.76
N VAL A 6 11.21 5.57 12.99
CA VAL A 6 11.59 4.39 12.22
C VAL A 6 10.34 3.83 11.54
N GLY A 7 10.43 3.59 10.25
CA GLY A 7 9.39 2.91 9.47
C GLY A 7 9.91 1.60 8.90
N ILE A 8 9.06 0.57 8.92
CA ILE A 8 9.36 -0.74 8.34
C ILE A 8 8.24 -1.11 7.36
N ASP A 9 8.62 -1.42 6.14
CA ASP A 9 7.73 -1.96 5.13
C ASP A 9 8.01 -3.46 4.91
N PHE A 10 6.94 -4.25 4.94
CA PHE A 10 6.97 -5.69 4.71
C PHE A 10 6.55 -6.00 3.28
N GLY A 11 7.45 -5.73 2.33
CA GLY A 11 7.22 -6.05 0.92
C GLY A 11 7.46 -7.53 0.60
N THR A 12 6.79 -8.05 -0.44
CA THR A 12 6.99 -9.44 -0.89
C THR A 12 8.39 -9.68 -1.46
N THR A 13 9.03 -8.68 -2.06
CA THR A 13 10.40 -8.78 -2.60
C THR A 13 11.45 -8.48 -1.55
N ALA A 14 11.22 -7.48 -0.72
CA ALA A 14 12.18 -7.04 0.29
C ALA A 14 11.47 -6.49 1.53
N ILE A 15 12.06 -6.69 2.70
CA ILE A 15 11.71 -5.98 3.92
C ILE A 15 12.66 -4.79 4.03
N THR A 16 12.10 -3.60 4.17
CA THR A 16 12.87 -2.35 4.20
C THR A 16 12.61 -1.59 5.49
N THR A 17 13.70 -1.19 6.16
CA THR A 17 13.69 -0.35 7.36
C THR A 17 14.28 1.01 7.03
N ALA A 18 13.58 2.10 7.33
CA ALA A 18 14.04 3.46 7.15
C ALA A 18 14.07 4.22 8.47
N VAL A 19 15.18 4.88 8.76
CA VAL A 19 15.34 5.78 9.92
C VAL A 19 15.30 7.20 9.44
N LEU A 20 14.31 7.96 9.92
CA LEU A 20 14.00 9.30 9.49
C LEU A 20 14.21 10.29 10.65
N GLN A 21 14.58 11.52 10.31
CA GLN A 21 14.68 12.60 11.27
C GLN A 21 13.94 13.84 10.77
N ARG A 22 13.07 14.39 11.60
CA ARG A 22 12.47 15.70 11.36
C ARG A 22 13.46 16.79 11.77
N LYS A 23 13.91 17.59 10.81
CA LYS A 23 14.81 18.73 11.02
C LYS A 23 14.05 19.91 11.61
N LYS A 24 14.78 20.89 12.17
CA LYS A 24 14.19 22.10 12.75
C LYS A 24 13.41 22.96 11.75
N ASP A 25 13.78 22.89 10.49
CA ASP A 25 13.10 23.57 9.37
C ASP A 25 11.86 22.81 8.85
N GLY A 26 11.47 21.72 9.52
CA GLY A 26 10.32 20.88 9.17
C GLY A 26 10.60 19.83 8.09
N ARG A 27 11.74 19.87 7.41
CA ARG A 27 12.12 18.86 6.42
C ARG A 27 12.44 17.53 7.08
N ILE A 28 12.14 16.44 6.36
CA ILE A 28 12.47 15.08 6.77
C ILE A 28 13.79 14.69 6.09
N GLY A 29 14.75 14.24 6.89
CA GLY A 29 16.00 13.66 6.41
C GLY A 29 16.02 12.17 6.65
N VAL A 30 16.56 11.41 5.70
CA VAL A 30 16.82 9.98 5.83
C VAL A 30 18.20 9.82 6.47
N LEU A 31 18.26 9.15 7.62
CA LEU A 31 19.51 8.88 8.35
C LEU A 31 20.13 7.54 7.98
N GLY A 32 19.31 6.57 7.63
CA GLY A 32 19.75 5.26 7.21
C GLY A 32 18.60 4.42 6.65
N VAL A 33 18.92 3.54 5.73
CA VAL A 33 17.98 2.59 5.12
C VAL A 33 18.64 1.22 5.11
N GLY A 34 17.92 0.22 5.58
CA GLY A 34 18.33 -1.17 5.44
C GLY A 34 17.30 -1.93 4.64
N SER A 35 17.74 -2.80 3.74
CA SER A 35 16.85 -3.64 2.94
C SER A 35 17.40 -5.06 2.88
N ALA A 36 16.51 -6.04 2.93
CA ALA A 36 16.86 -7.45 2.79
C ALA A 36 15.81 -8.18 1.96
N PRO A 37 16.23 -9.11 1.07
CA PRO A 37 15.30 -9.95 0.32
C PRO A 37 14.34 -10.67 1.27
N SER A 38 13.05 -10.58 1.00
CA SER A 38 12.00 -11.19 1.81
C SER A 38 12.03 -12.72 1.74
N ALA A 39 11.69 -13.35 2.85
CA ALA A 39 11.39 -14.77 2.95
C ALA A 39 10.16 -14.95 3.85
N GLY A 40 9.48 -16.09 3.75
CA GLY A 40 8.32 -16.40 4.60
C GLY A 40 7.10 -15.49 4.35
N MET A 41 7.06 -14.81 3.21
CA MET A 41 5.96 -13.91 2.81
C MET A 41 5.26 -14.40 1.54
N ARG A 42 3.96 -14.16 1.46
CA ARG A 42 3.14 -14.43 0.28
C ARG A 42 1.98 -13.43 0.20
N ARG A 43 1.83 -12.77 -0.96
CA ARG A 43 0.75 -11.79 -1.21
C ARG A 43 0.61 -10.71 -0.13
N GLY A 44 1.74 -10.19 0.34
CA GLY A 44 1.79 -9.19 1.40
C GLY A 44 1.51 -9.71 2.81
N MET A 45 1.43 -11.04 3.01
CA MET A 45 1.19 -11.65 4.33
C MET A 45 2.39 -12.49 4.76
N ILE A 46 2.70 -12.47 6.05
CA ILE A 46 3.68 -13.36 6.66
C ILE A 46 3.02 -14.74 6.82
N VAL A 47 3.57 -15.74 6.14
CA VAL A 47 3.13 -17.14 6.18
C VAL A 47 4.06 -18.02 7.02
N ASN A 48 5.31 -17.57 7.21
CA ASN A 48 6.27 -18.21 8.12
C ASN A 48 7.03 -17.12 8.89
N VAL A 49 6.77 -17.05 10.19
CA VAL A 49 7.33 -16.02 11.10
C VAL A 49 8.84 -16.14 11.25
N GLU A 50 9.38 -17.36 11.36
CA GLU A 50 10.81 -17.58 11.54
C GLU A 50 11.60 -17.20 10.30
N GLU A 51 11.11 -17.59 9.11
CA GLU A 51 11.71 -17.20 7.82
C GLU A 51 11.66 -15.70 7.61
N ALA A 52 10.56 -15.01 7.95
CA ALA A 52 10.42 -13.56 7.80
C ALA A 52 11.26 -12.78 8.82
N GLY A 53 11.54 -13.37 9.97
CA GLY A 53 12.34 -12.74 11.03
C GLY A 53 13.80 -12.52 10.64
N ALA A 54 14.39 -13.39 9.81
CA ALA A 54 15.79 -13.24 9.39
C ALA A 54 16.01 -11.99 8.50
N PRO A 55 15.26 -11.76 7.39
CA PRO A 55 15.37 -10.53 6.61
C PRO A 55 14.97 -9.27 7.41
N LEU A 56 14.00 -9.37 8.32
CA LEU A 56 13.65 -8.25 9.20
C LEU A 56 14.84 -7.84 10.07
N ARG A 57 15.49 -8.79 10.75
CA ARG A 57 16.72 -8.50 11.52
C ARG A 57 17.81 -7.87 10.67
N LYS A 58 18.00 -8.37 9.44
CA LYS A 58 19.03 -7.87 8.53
C LYS A 58 18.75 -6.45 8.11
N SER A 59 17.52 -6.11 7.76
CA SER A 59 17.12 -4.74 7.38
C SER A 59 17.30 -3.77 8.55
N ILE A 60 16.85 -4.15 9.76
CA ILE A 60 17.05 -3.36 10.98
C ILE A 60 18.54 -3.12 11.27
N HIS A 61 19.35 -4.19 11.21
CA HIS A 61 20.78 -4.09 11.46
C HIS A 61 21.47 -3.12 10.49
N GLU A 62 21.13 -3.18 9.21
CA GLU A 62 21.71 -2.30 8.21
C GLU A 62 21.25 -0.84 8.39
N ALA A 63 19.98 -0.59 8.63
CA ALA A 63 19.46 0.74 8.93
C ALA A 63 20.12 1.35 10.19
N ARG A 64 20.30 0.52 11.25
CA ARG A 64 21.03 0.89 12.46
C ARG A 64 22.50 1.26 12.16
N ARG A 65 23.18 0.44 11.37
CA ARG A 65 24.60 0.68 10.99
C ARG A 65 24.78 2.01 10.25
N GLN A 66 23.86 2.35 9.35
CA GLN A 66 23.92 3.60 8.59
C GLN A 66 23.54 4.83 9.43
N SER A 67 22.49 4.71 10.25
CA SER A 67 21.96 5.82 11.04
C SER A 67 22.71 6.06 12.35
N GLY A 68 23.40 5.07 12.89
CA GLY A 68 23.97 5.08 14.24
C GLY A 68 22.94 5.04 15.37
N ILE A 69 21.65 4.80 15.05
CA ILE A 69 20.53 4.83 16.01
C ILE A 69 20.12 3.41 16.39
N GLU A 70 19.96 3.16 17.70
CA GLU A 70 19.39 1.92 18.20
C GLU A 70 17.91 1.87 17.87
N ILE A 71 17.47 0.81 17.21
CA ILE A 71 16.09 0.60 16.78
C ILE A 71 15.43 -0.44 17.69
N ARG A 72 14.51 0.00 18.54
CA ARG A 72 13.74 -0.85 19.46
C ARG A 72 12.26 -0.86 19.14
N SER A 73 11.76 0.20 18.51
CA SER A 73 10.38 0.35 18.09
C SER A 73 10.30 0.94 16.69
N ALA A 74 9.19 0.69 15.99
CA ALA A 74 8.97 1.21 14.65
C ALA A 74 7.47 1.33 14.32
N TYR A 75 7.17 2.21 13.37
CA TYR A 75 5.92 2.22 12.62
C TYR A 75 5.97 1.15 11.54
N VAL A 76 4.89 0.39 11.37
CA VAL A 76 4.88 -0.74 10.45
C VAL A 76 3.87 -0.54 9.33
N GLY A 77 4.34 -0.69 8.08
CA GLY A 77 3.51 -0.69 6.88
C GLY A 77 2.74 -2.01 6.72
N LEU A 78 1.45 -1.89 6.43
CA LEU A 78 0.55 -3.00 6.13
C LEU A 78 0.11 -2.93 4.67
N GLY A 79 0.42 -3.95 3.88
CA GLY A 79 0.02 -4.08 2.47
C GLY A 79 -0.48 -5.47 2.14
N GLY A 80 -1.09 -5.61 0.97
CA GLY A 80 -1.52 -6.90 0.45
C GLY A 80 -3.01 -7.17 0.53
N THR A 81 -3.42 -8.31 -0.03
CA THR A 81 -4.83 -8.65 -0.31
C THR A 81 -5.72 -8.83 0.92
N HIS A 82 -5.13 -8.86 2.10
CA HIS A 82 -5.87 -8.93 3.37
C HIS A 82 -6.38 -7.56 3.83
N ILE A 83 -5.86 -6.47 3.28
CA ILE A 83 -6.32 -5.11 3.55
C ILE A 83 -7.49 -4.77 2.64
N GLY A 84 -8.51 -4.17 3.21
CA GLY A 84 -9.70 -3.70 2.49
C GLY A 84 -10.30 -2.48 3.15
N SER A 85 -11.29 -1.91 2.49
CA SER A 85 -12.04 -0.78 3.03
C SER A 85 -13.54 -1.00 2.89
N GLN A 86 -14.30 -0.38 3.80
CA GLN A 86 -15.75 -0.32 3.77
C GLN A 86 -16.25 0.99 4.38
N LEU A 87 -17.40 1.44 3.93
CA LEU A 87 -18.06 2.61 4.52
C LEU A 87 -18.91 2.17 5.73
N ALA A 88 -18.79 2.93 6.81
CA ALA A 88 -19.64 2.78 7.99
C ALA A 88 -20.21 4.15 8.39
N ARG A 89 -21.34 4.13 9.06
CA ARG A 89 -22.00 5.32 9.55
C ARG A 89 -22.20 5.21 11.05
N GLY A 90 -21.94 6.33 11.75
CA GLY A 90 -22.19 6.48 13.17
C GLY A 90 -23.09 7.68 13.42
N ALA A 91 -23.85 7.61 14.51
CA ALA A 91 -24.66 8.72 14.98
C ALA A 91 -24.71 8.71 16.51
N ILE A 92 -24.60 9.91 17.10
CA ILE A 92 -24.72 10.11 18.54
C ILE A 92 -25.55 11.36 18.83
N ALA A 93 -26.07 11.47 20.05
CA ALA A 93 -26.54 12.74 20.57
C ALA A 93 -25.35 13.59 21.03
N VAL A 94 -25.40 14.91 20.78
CA VAL A 94 -24.41 15.86 21.27
C VAL A 94 -24.49 15.89 22.80
N SER A 95 -23.33 15.91 23.48
CA SER A 95 -23.25 15.73 24.93
C SER A 95 -23.59 16.96 25.73
N ARG A 96 -23.32 18.15 25.18
CA ARG A 96 -23.52 19.43 25.89
C ARG A 96 -24.97 19.88 25.85
N ALA A 97 -25.42 20.48 26.94
CA ALA A 97 -26.79 20.99 27.09
C ALA A 97 -27.08 22.20 26.17
N ASP A 98 -26.04 22.97 25.78
CA ASP A 98 -26.13 24.08 24.83
C ASP A 98 -26.09 23.62 23.37
N GLY A 99 -25.91 22.31 23.14
CA GLY A 99 -25.87 21.71 21.80
C GLY A 99 -24.57 21.92 21.03
N GLU A 100 -23.52 22.49 21.64
CA GLU A 100 -22.24 22.71 20.97
C GLU A 100 -21.46 21.38 20.82
N VAL A 101 -21.11 21.02 19.61
CA VAL A 101 -20.32 19.82 19.27
C VAL A 101 -18.88 19.99 19.75
N THR A 102 -18.39 19.00 20.49
CA THR A 102 -17.04 18.97 21.03
C THR A 102 -16.14 17.98 20.28
N GLU A 103 -14.80 18.05 20.48
CA GLU A 103 -13.85 17.04 20.00
C GLU A 103 -14.15 15.64 20.55
N GLU A 104 -14.64 15.56 21.79
CA GLU A 104 -15.07 14.30 22.42
C GLU A 104 -16.27 13.70 21.68
N ASP A 105 -17.25 14.52 21.27
CA ASP A 105 -18.37 14.06 20.45
C ASP A 105 -17.91 13.53 19.08
N VAL A 106 -16.95 14.22 18.45
CA VAL A 106 -16.34 13.75 17.21
C VAL A 106 -15.66 12.40 17.41
N GLY A 107 -14.86 12.24 18.46
CA GLY A 107 -14.24 10.94 18.81
C GLY A 107 -15.29 9.84 19.02
N ARG A 108 -16.35 10.13 19.78
CA ARG A 108 -17.43 9.17 20.08
C ARG A 108 -18.21 8.74 18.83
N VAL A 109 -18.52 9.67 17.93
CA VAL A 109 -19.28 9.32 16.70
C VAL A 109 -18.45 8.50 15.74
N ILE A 110 -17.13 8.77 15.63
CA ILE A 110 -16.21 7.96 14.83
C ILE A 110 -16.11 6.53 15.41
N GLN A 111 -15.95 6.40 16.72
CA GLN A 111 -15.92 5.08 17.37
C GLN A 111 -17.27 4.33 17.23
N ALA A 112 -18.39 5.02 17.31
CA ALA A 112 -19.70 4.42 17.06
C ALA A 112 -19.78 3.85 15.63
N ALA A 113 -19.29 4.55 14.60
CA ALA A 113 -19.20 4.03 13.24
C ALA A 113 -18.32 2.77 13.14
N GLY A 114 -17.14 2.79 13.80
CA GLY A 114 -16.22 1.67 13.86
C GLY A 114 -16.85 0.42 14.47
N ASN A 115 -17.60 0.56 15.56
CA ASN A 115 -18.29 -0.54 16.23
C ASN A 115 -19.35 -1.21 15.34
N PHE A 116 -19.98 -0.46 14.43
CA PHE A 116 -20.89 -1.04 13.43
C PHE A 116 -20.15 -1.83 12.36
N ALA A 117 -18.95 -1.40 11.97
CA ALA A 117 -18.12 -2.09 10.98
C ALA A 117 -17.45 -3.36 11.53
N ALA A 118 -17.12 -3.38 12.82
CA ALA A 118 -16.39 -4.47 13.50
C ALA A 118 -17.18 -5.79 13.62
N LYS A 119 -18.29 -5.97 12.88
CA LYS A 119 -19.13 -7.17 12.93
C LYS A 119 -18.48 -8.43 12.33
N SER A 120 -17.35 -8.32 11.65
CA SER A 120 -16.62 -9.47 11.13
C SER A 120 -15.58 -9.96 12.16
N PRO A 121 -15.77 -11.16 12.76
CA PRO A 121 -14.90 -11.64 13.85
C PRO A 121 -13.45 -11.91 13.39
N ASN A 122 -13.23 -12.04 12.07
CA ASN A 122 -11.92 -12.36 11.48
C ASN A 122 -11.19 -11.14 10.92
N ARG A 123 -11.73 -9.94 11.11
CA ARG A 123 -11.10 -8.69 10.67
C ARG A 123 -10.85 -7.77 11.84
N GLU A 124 -9.83 -6.96 11.72
CA GLU A 124 -9.41 -5.96 12.72
C GLU A 124 -9.30 -4.60 12.04
N ILE A 125 -9.79 -3.57 12.71
CA ILE A 125 -9.75 -2.21 12.18
C ILE A 125 -8.31 -1.70 12.25
N VAL A 126 -7.82 -1.21 11.12
CA VAL A 126 -6.51 -0.57 10.96
C VAL A 126 -6.67 0.95 11.07
N HIS A 127 -7.64 1.51 10.33
CA HIS A 127 -7.91 2.95 10.37
C HIS A 127 -9.42 3.25 10.35
N LEU A 128 -9.79 4.31 11.06
CA LEU A 128 -11.10 4.96 11.00
C LEU A 128 -10.91 6.36 10.43
N ILE A 129 -11.26 6.57 9.17
CA ILE A 129 -11.01 7.83 8.46
C ILE A 129 -12.34 8.52 8.20
N PRO A 130 -12.66 9.61 8.94
CA PRO A 130 -13.89 10.35 8.74
C PRO A 130 -13.89 11.01 7.36
N ARG A 131 -15.00 10.86 6.63
CA ARG A 131 -15.21 11.44 5.30
C ARG A 131 -16.12 12.64 5.31
N GLN A 132 -17.18 12.55 6.09
CA GLN A 132 -18.24 13.55 6.11
C GLN A 132 -18.97 13.52 7.44
N PHE A 133 -19.21 14.71 8.01
CA PHE A 133 -20.05 14.88 9.18
C PHE A 133 -21.38 15.55 8.81
N LYS A 134 -22.42 15.30 9.61
CA LYS A 134 -23.70 15.97 9.55
C LYS A 134 -24.14 16.34 10.96
N VAL A 135 -24.64 17.55 11.09
CA VAL A 135 -25.28 18.02 12.32
C VAL A 135 -26.75 18.24 12.00
N ASP A 136 -27.64 17.57 12.75
CA ASP A 136 -29.11 17.57 12.54
C ASP A 136 -29.56 17.31 11.09
N GLY A 137 -28.78 16.47 10.37
CA GLY A 137 -29.08 16.09 9.00
C GLY A 137 -28.48 17.00 7.92
N GLU A 138 -27.90 18.15 8.29
CA GLU A 138 -27.22 19.03 7.35
C GLU A 138 -25.76 18.53 7.10
N VAL A 139 -25.31 18.63 5.87
CA VAL A 139 -23.96 18.21 5.49
C VAL A 139 -22.96 19.27 5.92
N SER A 140 -22.05 18.92 6.81
CA SER A 140 -20.85 19.71 7.11
C SER A 140 -19.69 19.17 6.30
N LEU A 141 -19.02 20.01 5.51
CA LEU A 141 -17.82 19.65 4.75
C LEU A 141 -16.54 19.81 5.58
N ALA A 142 -16.60 20.53 6.68
CA ALA A 142 -15.51 20.84 7.59
C ALA A 142 -15.63 20.07 8.90
N GLU A 143 -14.71 20.33 9.82
CA GLU A 143 -14.79 19.89 11.21
C GLU A 143 -16.10 20.36 11.85
N PRO A 144 -16.87 19.46 12.48
CA PRO A 144 -18.15 19.83 13.11
C PRO A 144 -17.99 20.49 14.48
N VAL A 145 -16.77 20.56 15.03
CA VAL A 145 -16.48 21.15 16.35
C VAL A 145 -16.92 22.61 16.39
N GLY A 146 -17.65 22.98 17.43
CA GLY A 146 -18.22 24.33 17.61
C GLY A 146 -19.57 24.56 16.88
N MET A 147 -20.03 23.60 16.06
CA MET A 147 -21.39 23.67 15.49
C MET A 147 -22.45 23.37 16.58
N ILE A 148 -23.62 23.97 16.44
CA ILE A 148 -24.75 23.76 17.37
C ILE A 148 -25.74 22.80 16.74
N GLY A 149 -26.09 21.73 17.45
CA GLY A 149 -27.11 20.77 17.06
C GLY A 149 -27.34 19.70 18.13
N MET A 150 -28.35 18.90 17.93
CA MET A 150 -28.71 17.82 18.87
C MET A 150 -28.13 16.46 18.46
N LYS A 151 -27.90 16.23 17.17
CA LYS A 151 -27.44 14.97 16.61
C LYS A 151 -26.21 15.18 15.75
N LEU A 152 -25.15 14.44 16.05
CA LEU A 152 -23.94 14.36 15.21
C LEU A 152 -23.90 13.02 14.50
N GLU A 153 -23.73 13.04 13.19
CA GLU A 153 -23.57 11.86 12.33
C GLU A 153 -22.23 11.93 11.59
N VAL A 154 -21.66 10.78 11.31
CA VAL A 154 -20.43 10.66 10.51
C VAL A 154 -20.54 9.51 9.52
N GLU A 155 -19.97 9.71 8.33
CA GLU A 155 -19.60 8.63 7.41
C GLU A 155 -18.08 8.43 7.51
N VAL A 156 -17.66 7.21 7.82
CA VAL A 156 -16.27 6.83 8.04
C VAL A 156 -15.85 5.79 7.01
N LEU A 157 -14.71 5.98 6.37
CA LEU A 157 -14.03 4.90 5.67
C LEU A 157 -13.27 4.07 6.71
N VAL A 158 -13.70 2.84 6.89
CA VAL A 158 -13.03 1.88 7.76
C VAL A 158 -12.06 1.07 6.92
N VAL A 159 -10.79 1.17 7.22
CA VAL A 159 -9.75 0.30 6.65
C VAL A 159 -9.53 -0.83 7.65
N ASP A 160 -9.67 -2.06 7.20
CA ASP A 160 -9.53 -3.24 8.04
C ASP A 160 -8.63 -4.29 7.39
N GLY A 161 -8.10 -5.20 8.19
CA GLY A 161 -7.23 -6.28 7.77
C GLY A 161 -7.64 -7.63 8.36
N ALA A 162 -7.23 -8.73 7.72
CA ALA A 162 -7.44 -10.06 8.28
C ALA A 162 -6.68 -10.20 9.60
N LYS A 163 -7.39 -10.50 10.69
CA LYS A 163 -6.82 -10.61 12.04
C LYS A 163 -5.61 -11.56 12.12
N ALA A 164 -5.69 -12.70 11.44
CA ALA A 164 -4.58 -13.66 11.40
C ALA A 164 -3.31 -13.08 10.75
N ALA A 165 -3.45 -12.26 9.68
CA ALA A 165 -2.30 -11.63 9.03
C ALA A 165 -1.64 -10.60 9.94
N LEU A 166 -2.44 -9.77 10.63
CA LEU A 166 -1.94 -8.79 11.61
C LEU A 166 -1.26 -9.48 12.78
N GLN A 167 -1.82 -10.57 13.31
CA GLN A 167 -1.20 -11.34 14.38
C GLN A 167 0.13 -11.98 13.98
N ASN A 168 0.26 -12.49 12.75
CA ASN A 168 1.53 -13.02 12.25
C ASN A 168 2.60 -11.93 12.14
N LEU A 169 2.20 -10.71 11.74
CA LEU A 169 3.11 -9.57 11.68
C LEU A 169 3.58 -9.16 13.07
N ILE A 170 2.67 -9.08 14.06
CA ILE A 170 3.01 -8.80 15.47
C ILE A 170 4.02 -9.84 15.96
N LYS A 171 3.71 -11.13 15.78
CA LYS A 171 4.61 -12.23 16.18
C LYS A 171 5.99 -12.14 15.52
N CYS A 172 6.06 -11.71 14.26
CA CYS A 172 7.34 -11.54 13.55
C CYS A 172 8.16 -10.40 14.15
N CYS A 173 7.53 -9.29 14.50
CA CYS A 173 8.20 -8.18 15.20
C CYS A 173 8.67 -8.60 16.59
N GLU A 174 7.82 -9.25 17.38
CA GLU A 174 8.16 -9.79 18.69
C GLU A 174 9.32 -10.80 18.62
N PHE A 175 9.33 -11.69 17.62
CA PHE A 175 10.39 -12.68 17.39
C PHE A 175 11.78 -12.06 17.18
N VAL A 176 11.84 -10.84 16.68
CA VAL A 176 13.10 -10.08 16.52
C VAL A 176 13.35 -9.09 17.65
N GLY A 177 12.44 -8.97 18.63
CA GLY A 177 12.54 -8.03 19.75
C GLY A 177 12.22 -6.58 19.37
N LEU A 178 11.38 -6.38 18.34
CA LEU A 178 10.92 -5.08 17.89
C LEU A 178 9.52 -4.78 18.43
N GLU A 179 9.35 -3.62 19.04
CA GLU A 179 8.05 -3.08 19.45
C GLU A 179 7.39 -2.35 18.29
N ILE A 180 6.09 -2.54 18.09
CA ILE A 180 5.30 -1.80 17.11
C ILE A 180 4.72 -0.56 17.80
N GLU A 181 5.15 0.65 17.37
CA GLU A 181 4.58 1.90 17.86
C GLU A 181 3.17 2.12 17.34
N ASP A 182 3.00 1.90 16.03
CA ASP A 182 1.72 1.97 15.36
C ASP A 182 1.85 1.32 13.97
N TRP A 183 0.74 1.12 13.29
CA TRP A 183 0.71 0.60 11.93
C TRP A 183 -0.09 1.49 10.98
N MET A 184 0.28 1.44 9.72
CA MET A 184 -0.40 2.18 8.65
C MET A 184 -0.48 1.34 7.39
N SER A 185 -1.54 1.49 6.61
CA SER A 185 -1.55 0.94 5.25
C SER A 185 -0.36 1.50 4.46
N SER A 186 0.48 0.62 3.88
CA SER A 186 1.66 1.01 3.09
C SER A 186 1.30 1.95 1.95
N THR A 187 0.18 1.71 1.28
CA THR A 187 -0.32 2.56 0.19
C THR A 187 -0.72 3.94 0.68
N LEU A 188 -1.32 4.05 1.87
CA LEU A 188 -1.62 5.35 2.48
C LEU A 188 -0.33 6.09 2.86
N ALA A 189 0.62 5.41 3.47
CA ALA A 189 1.92 5.99 3.78
C ALA A 189 2.65 6.49 2.51
N ALA A 190 2.66 5.70 1.45
CA ALA A 190 3.23 6.08 0.15
C ALA A 190 2.51 7.31 -0.43
N SER A 191 1.19 7.39 -0.30
CA SER A 191 0.40 8.50 -0.82
C SER A 191 0.77 9.86 -0.20
N GLU A 192 1.25 9.87 1.05
CA GLU A 192 1.68 11.11 1.73
C GLU A 192 2.98 11.68 1.15
N VAL A 193 3.79 10.84 0.53
CA VAL A 193 5.08 11.24 -0.04
C VAL A 193 5.01 11.42 -1.56
N VAL A 194 4.24 10.57 -2.24
CA VAL A 194 4.18 10.52 -3.72
C VAL A 194 3.18 11.52 -4.28
N LEU A 195 2.03 11.69 -3.62
CA LEU A 195 0.95 12.54 -4.14
C LEU A 195 1.04 13.96 -3.58
N SER A 196 0.92 14.95 -4.45
CA SER A 196 0.78 16.35 -4.03
C SER A 196 -0.63 16.63 -3.49
N LYS A 197 -0.75 17.65 -2.63
CA LYS A 197 -2.07 18.12 -2.14
C LYS A 197 -3.01 18.45 -3.29
N LYS A 198 -2.50 19.10 -4.34
CA LYS A 198 -3.31 19.46 -5.53
C LYS A 198 -3.85 18.23 -6.26
N GLN A 199 -3.08 17.14 -6.38
CA GLN A 199 -3.58 15.89 -6.96
C GLN A 199 -4.67 15.28 -6.12
N LYS A 200 -4.48 15.22 -4.78
CA LYS A 200 -5.51 14.71 -3.85
C LYS A 200 -6.80 15.55 -3.90
N GLU A 201 -6.70 16.87 -4.03
CA GLU A 201 -7.85 17.77 -4.19
C GLU A 201 -8.60 17.55 -5.52
N LEU A 202 -7.87 17.43 -6.63
CA LEU A 202 -8.46 17.25 -7.95
C LEU A 202 -9.09 15.87 -8.16
N GLY A 203 -8.66 14.89 -7.39
CA GLY A 203 -9.01 13.48 -7.57
C GLY A 203 -7.92 12.72 -8.30
N VAL A 204 -7.35 11.71 -7.61
CA VAL A 204 -6.24 10.89 -8.08
C VAL A 204 -6.31 9.49 -7.48
N MET A 205 -5.83 8.51 -8.20
CA MET A 205 -5.54 7.17 -7.67
C MET A 205 -4.03 6.96 -7.61
N LEU A 206 -3.52 6.55 -6.45
CA LEU A 206 -2.21 5.93 -6.34
C LEU A 206 -2.38 4.43 -6.61
N LEU A 207 -1.55 3.87 -7.48
CA LEU A 207 -1.47 2.44 -7.74
C LEU A 207 -0.04 1.98 -7.50
N ASP A 208 0.18 1.22 -6.43
CA ASP A 208 1.46 0.63 -6.07
C ASP A 208 1.56 -0.77 -6.66
N LEU A 209 2.40 -0.93 -7.68
CA LEU A 209 2.64 -2.20 -8.37
C LEU A 209 3.73 -2.99 -7.65
N GLY A 210 3.34 -3.77 -6.66
CA GLY A 210 4.24 -4.65 -5.94
C GLY A 210 4.59 -5.94 -6.71
N ALA A 211 5.25 -6.88 -6.02
CA ALA A 211 5.64 -8.15 -6.61
C ALA A 211 4.47 -9.13 -6.75
N ASP A 212 3.74 -9.42 -5.68
CA ASP A 212 2.60 -10.34 -5.68
C ASP A 212 1.25 -9.63 -5.69
N THR A 213 1.22 -8.38 -5.28
CA THR A 213 0.01 -7.56 -5.14
C THR A 213 0.19 -6.21 -5.81
N SER A 214 -0.93 -5.62 -6.19
CA SER A 214 -1.02 -4.21 -6.56
C SER A 214 -1.99 -3.56 -5.60
N ASP A 215 -1.53 -2.57 -4.86
CA ASP A 215 -2.30 -1.90 -3.83
C ASP A 215 -2.71 -0.51 -4.31
N PHE A 216 -3.88 -0.02 -3.93
CA PHE A 216 -4.35 1.27 -4.40
C PHE A 216 -4.99 2.12 -3.31
N ALA A 217 -4.91 3.44 -3.50
CA ALA A 217 -5.65 4.43 -2.72
C ALA A 217 -6.23 5.49 -3.66
N VAL A 218 -7.51 5.82 -3.48
CA VAL A 218 -8.24 6.81 -4.29
C VAL A 218 -8.53 8.03 -3.43
N PHE A 219 -8.18 9.20 -3.93
CA PHE A 219 -8.42 10.48 -3.27
C PHE A 219 -9.28 11.39 -4.14
N GLU A 220 -10.11 12.22 -3.52
CA GLU A 220 -10.91 13.27 -4.13
C GLU A 220 -11.22 14.34 -3.08
N GLU A 221 -11.18 15.61 -3.43
CA GLU A 221 -11.39 16.75 -2.51
C GLU A 221 -10.50 16.66 -1.25
N GLY A 222 -9.26 16.20 -1.41
CA GLY A 222 -8.31 16.00 -0.32
C GLY A 222 -8.62 14.82 0.60
N ARG A 223 -9.68 14.04 0.34
CA ARG A 223 -10.16 12.95 1.20
C ARG A 223 -9.89 11.59 0.59
N LEU A 224 -9.64 10.60 1.44
CA LEU A 224 -9.56 9.21 1.02
C LEU A 224 -10.95 8.67 0.69
N ILE A 225 -11.12 8.17 -0.52
CA ILE A 225 -12.38 7.62 -1.04
C ILE A 225 -12.43 6.11 -0.91
N ASP A 226 -11.33 5.43 -1.25
CA ASP A 226 -11.25 3.98 -1.24
C ASP A 226 -9.79 3.54 -1.10
N VAL A 227 -9.58 2.36 -0.53
CA VAL A 227 -8.28 1.69 -0.45
C VAL A 227 -8.48 0.20 -0.64
N GLY A 228 -7.57 -0.45 -1.32
CA GLY A 228 -7.67 -1.89 -1.53
C GLY A 228 -6.45 -2.48 -2.22
N SER A 229 -6.55 -3.77 -2.55
CA SER A 229 -5.47 -4.55 -3.12
C SER A 229 -5.98 -5.56 -4.14
N PHE A 230 -5.16 -5.82 -5.15
CA PHE A 230 -5.38 -6.88 -6.14
C PHE A 230 -4.31 -7.97 -5.96
N PRO A 231 -4.65 -9.27 -6.07
CA PRO A 231 -3.69 -10.36 -5.95
C PRO A 231 -2.89 -10.58 -7.26
N ILE A 232 -2.35 -9.50 -7.82
CA ILE A 232 -1.59 -9.49 -9.06
C ILE A 232 -0.47 -8.44 -8.96
N GLY A 233 0.71 -8.75 -9.46
CA GLY A 233 1.87 -7.85 -9.45
C GLY A 233 2.98 -8.36 -10.36
N GLY A 234 4.19 -7.82 -10.20
CA GLY A 234 5.34 -8.07 -11.07
C GLY A 234 5.78 -9.54 -11.17
N ASN A 235 5.57 -10.35 -10.13
CA ASN A 235 5.88 -11.78 -10.16
C ASN A 235 4.98 -12.56 -11.13
N HIS A 236 3.79 -12.06 -11.42
CA HIS A 236 2.92 -12.66 -12.43
C HIS A 236 3.48 -12.45 -13.83
N ILE A 237 4.08 -11.27 -14.11
CA ILE A 237 4.81 -11.03 -15.36
C ILE A 237 6.00 -12.01 -15.47
N THR A 238 6.77 -12.18 -14.38
CA THR A 238 7.88 -13.12 -14.32
C THR A 238 7.43 -14.56 -14.63
N SER A 239 6.31 -14.96 -14.03
CA SER A 239 5.75 -16.30 -14.25
C SER A 239 5.29 -16.50 -15.71
N ASP A 240 4.66 -15.47 -16.30
CA ASP A 240 4.23 -15.52 -17.70
C ASP A 240 5.42 -15.61 -18.65
N ILE A 241 6.52 -14.88 -18.38
CA ILE A 241 7.77 -14.98 -19.14
C ILE A 241 8.38 -16.38 -18.98
N ALA A 242 8.42 -16.92 -17.75
CA ALA A 242 8.94 -18.25 -17.48
C ALA A 242 8.21 -19.33 -18.28
N VAL A 243 6.88 -19.24 -18.36
CA VAL A 243 6.04 -20.15 -19.16
C VAL A 243 6.24 -19.91 -20.66
N GLY A 244 6.17 -18.65 -21.11
CA GLY A 244 6.25 -18.30 -22.54
C GLY A 244 7.62 -18.61 -23.12
N PHE A 245 8.69 -18.40 -22.38
CA PHE A 245 10.07 -18.66 -22.82
C PHE A 245 10.61 -20.01 -22.33
N ARG A 246 9.79 -20.80 -21.63
CA ARG A 246 10.19 -22.10 -21.04
C ARG A 246 11.49 -22.00 -20.23
N ALA A 247 11.66 -20.86 -19.55
CA ALA A 247 12.86 -20.51 -18.79
C ALA A 247 12.65 -20.73 -17.29
N PRO A 248 13.72 -21.02 -16.52
CA PRO A 248 13.65 -20.98 -15.05
C PRO A 248 13.17 -19.63 -14.55
N VAL A 249 12.40 -19.61 -13.45
CA VAL A 249 11.80 -18.38 -12.91
C VAL A 249 12.82 -17.27 -12.62
N GLY A 250 14.03 -17.65 -12.12
CA GLY A 250 15.12 -16.70 -11.88
C GLY A 250 15.62 -16.05 -13.17
N VAL A 251 15.72 -16.82 -14.25
CA VAL A 251 16.10 -16.31 -15.57
C VAL A 251 15.00 -15.41 -16.14
N ALA A 252 13.75 -15.79 -15.98
CA ALA A 252 12.62 -14.99 -16.42
C ALA A 252 12.57 -13.63 -15.67
N GLU A 253 12.90 -13.61 -14.37
CA GLU A 253 13.03 -12.37 -13.59
C GLU A 253 14.15 -11.50 -14.14
N GLU A 254 15.29 -12.08 -14.44
CA GLU A 254 16.44 -11.36 -15.02
C GLU A 254 16.11 -10.78 -16.40
N ILE A 255 15.42 -11.56 -17.24
CA ILE A 255 14.92 -11.10 -18.55
C ILE A 255 13.93 -9.96 -18.38
N LYS A 256 12.98 -10.09 -17.44
CA LYS A 256 12.01 -9.03 -17.13
C LYS A 256 12.72 -7.72 -16.74
N VAL A 257 13.65 -7.79 -15.80
CA VAL A 257 14.33 -6.59 -15.29
C VAL A 257 15.21 -5.93 -16.35
N ARG A 258 15.86 -6.71 -17.24
CA ARG A 258 16.77 -6.17 -18.25
C ARG A 258 16.08 -5.70 -19.51
N TYR A 259 15.03 -6.39 -19.96
CA TYR A 259 14.52 -6.24 -21.33
C TYR A 259 13.02 -5.95 -21.40
N ALA A 260 12.24 -6.11 -20.30
CA ALA A 260 10.80 -5.93 -20.39
C ALA A 260 10.42 -4.50 -20.76
N ASN A 261 9.56 -4.41 -21.75
CA ASN A 261 8.92 -3.18 -22.18
C ASN A 261 7.46 -3.51 -22.54
N ALA A 262 6.53 -2.65 -22.16
CA ALA A 262 5.10 -2.82 -22.45
C ALA A 262 4.75 -2.48 -23.91
N THR A 263 5.63 -1.73 -24.60
CA THR A 263 5.42 -1.31 -25.99
C THR A 263 6.63 -1.68 -26.81
N PHE A 264 6.41 -2.43 -27.88
CA PHE A 264 7.42 -2.71 -28.87
C PHE A 264 7.16 -1.86 -30.12
N LEU A 265 8.04 -0.89 -30.35
CA LEU A 265 8.00 -0.09 -31.58
C LEU A 265 9.01 -0.69 -32.57
N GLU A 266 8.52 -1.35 -33.60
CA GLU A 266 9.36 -1.74 -34.74
C GLU A 266 9.94 -0.49 -35.38
N ARG A 267 11.26 -0.34 -35.32
CA ARG A 267 11.97 0.67 -36.12
C ARG A 267 12.22 0.11 -37.52
N PRO A 268 11.79 0.78 -38.57
CA PRO A 268 12.14 0.35 -39.95
C PRO A 268 13.65 0.19 -40.08
N GLY A 269 14.11 -1.02 -40.45
CA GLY A 269 15.52 -1.32 -40.62
C GLY A 269 16.29 -1.77 -39.37
N ALA A 270 15.64 -1.85 -38.18
CA ALA A 270 16.25 -2.45 -37.01
C ALA A 270 16.45 -3.96 -37.24
N LYS A 271 17.65 -4.48 -36.90
CA LYS A 271 17.84 -5.93 -36.77
C LYS A 271 16.80 -6.45 -35.79
N ARG A 272 16.20 -7.62 -36.07
CA ARG A 272 15.28 -8.28 -35.15
C ARG A 272 15.98 -8.41 -33.80
N GLU A 273 15.54 -7.63 -32.82
CA GLU A 273 16.06 -7.68 -31.44
C GLU A 273 15.58 -8.99 -30.84
N THR A 274 16.54 -9.83 -30.46
CA THR A 274 16.27 -11.16 -29.88
C THR A 274 16.96 -11.30 -28.52
N ILE A 275 16.41 -12.20 -27.72
CA ILE A 275 16.95 -12.62 -26.42
C ILE A 275 17.40 -14.08 -26.64
N ALA A 276 18.68 -14.35 -26.50
CA ALA A 276 19.23 -15.71 -26.53
C ALA A 276 19.25 -16.25 -25.10
N LEU A 277 18.60 -17.40 -24.84
CA LEU A 277 18.66 -18.00 -23.50
C LEU A 277 20.06 -18.53 -23.16
N ALA A 278 20.91 -18.76 -24.14
CA ALA A 278 22.31 -19.05 -23.89
C ALA A 278 23.07 -18.02 -23.06
N ASP A 279 22.61 -16.77 -23.08
CA ASP A 279 23.21 -15.68 -22.25
C ASP A 279 22.89 -15.83 -20.75
N PHE A 280 21.95 -16.72 -20.40
CA PHE A 280 21.45 -16.93 -19.03
C PHE A 280 21.57 -18.39 -18.57
N VAL A 281 21.46 -19.34 -19.49
CA VAL A 281 21.45 -20.78 -19.22
C VAL A 281 22.42 -21.46 -20.14
N GLU A 282 23.47 -22.05 -19.58
CA GLU A 282 24.49 -22.78 -20.36
C GLU A 282 23.85 -23.92 -21.12
N GLY A 283 24.12 -24.00 -22.45
CA GLY A 283 23.63 -25.04 -23.34
C GLY A 283 22.21 -24.86 -23.87
N ASP A 284 21.50 -23.79 -23.50
CA ASP A 284 20.18 -23.49 -24.07
C ASP A 284 20.33 -22.65 -25.35
N ALA A 285 20.04 -23.24 -26.52
CA ALA A 285 20.11 -22.56 -27.81
C ALA A 285 18.83 -21.80 -28.19
N SER A 286 17.86 -21.70 -27.31
CA SER A 286 16.58 -21.05 -27.62
C SER A 286 16.77 -19.53 -27.79
N VAL A 287 16.07 -18.99 -28.78
CA VAL A 287 16.08 -17.55 -29.10
C VAL A 287 14.65 -17.07 -29.21
N TYR A 288 14.32 -15.98 -28.48
CA TYR A 288 13.01 -15.35 -28.46
C TYR A 288 13.07 -13.92 -29.00
N HIS A 289 11.98 -13.43 -29.56
CA HIS A 289 11.91 -12.06 -30.04
C HIS A 289 11.51 -11.11 -28.90
N MET A 290 12.08 -9.92 -28.92
CA MET A 290 11.68 -8.83 -27.97
C MET A 290 10.20 -8.48 -28.10
N ARG A 291 9.60 -8.69 -29.26
CA ARG A 291 8.18 -8.53 -29.49
C ARG A 291 7.37 -9.50 -28.65
N ASP A 292 7.75 -10.77 -28.58
CA ASP A 292 7.04 -11.79 -27.79
C ASP A 292 7.08 -11.44 -26.31
N LEU A 293 8.22 -10.93 -25.83
CA LEU A 293 8.35 -10.42 -24.47
C LEU A 293 7.39 -9.24 -24.22
N ALA A 294 7.35 -8.27 -25.14
CA ALA A 294 6.47 -7.09 -25.02
C ALA A 294 4.99 -7.48 -25.03
N GLU A 295 4.59 -8.46 -25.82
CA GLU A 295 3.22 -8.98 -25.85
C GLU A 295 2.84 -9.63 -24.50
N ILE A 296 3.73 -10.45 -23.91
CA ILE A 296 3.52 -11.06 -22.59
C ILE A 296 3.35 -9.97 -21.53
N VAL A 297 4.27 -9.00 -21.48
CA VAL A 297 4.25 -7.90 -20.50
C VAL A 297 2.99 -7.05 -20.65
N SER A 298 2.66 -6.67 -21.89
CA SER A 298 1.48 -5.85 -22.20
C SER A 298 0.17 -6.55 -21.80
N ALA A 299 0.06 -7.85 -22.07
CA ALA A 299 -1.11 -8.64 -21.69
C ALA A 299 -1.32 -8.60 -20.15
N ARG A 300 -0.26 -8.83 -19.37
CA ARG A 300 -0.35 -8.80 -17.91
C ARG A 300 -0.64 -7.40 -17.35
N LEU A 301 -0.05 -6.35 -17.93
CA LEU A 301 -0.38 -4.98 -17.53
C LEU A 301 -1.82 -4.62 -17.88
N THR A 302 -2.36 -5.13 -18.98
CA THR A 302 -3.77 -4.96 -19.33
C THR A 302 -4.68 -5.56 -18.25
N ASP A 303 -4.39 -6.76 -17.76
CA ASP A 303 -5.14 -7.37 -16.65
C ASP A 303 -5.11 -6.49 -15.39
N ILE A 304 -3.94 -5.94 -15.03
CA ILE A 304 -3.79 -5.04 -13.87
C ILE A 304 -4.64 -3.77 -14.06
N PHE A 305 -4.59 -3.14 -15.23
CA PHE A 305 -5.36 -1.93 -15.51
C PHE A 305 -6.86 -2.20 -15.63
N GLU A 306 -7.29 -3.38 -16.06
CA GLU A 306 -8.69 -3.78 -15.99
C GLU A 306 -9.19 -3.90 -14.56
N LEU A 307 -8.40 -4.50 -13.65
CA LEU A 307 -8.72 -4.56 -12.22
C LEU A 307 -8.78 -3.16 -11.61
N THR A 308 -7.84 -2.29 -11.98
CA THR A 308 -7.83 -0.88 -11.59
C THR A 308 -9.10 -0.16 -12.04
N SER A 309 -9.49 -0.35 -13.29
CA SER A 309 -10.74 0.21 -13.83
C SER A 309 -11.98 -0.33 -13.10
N LYS A 310 -11.99 -1.62 -12.75
CA LYS A 310 -13.07 -2.23 -11.95
C LYS A 310 -13.16 -1.61 -10.55
N ALA A 311 -12.01 -1.36 -9.89
CA ALA A 311 -11.98 -0.70 -8.59
C ALA A 311 -12.52 0.74 -8.67
N LEU A 312 -12.09 1.52 -9.67
CA LEU A 312 -12.59 2.87 -9.90
C LEU A 312 -14.10 2.90 -10.19
N LYS A 313 -14.63 1.91 -10.93
CA LYS A 313 -16.07 1.75 -11.13
C LYS A 313 -16.80 1.44 -9.82
N LYS A 314 -16.26 0.54 -8.99
CA LYS A 314 -16.83 0.18 -7.69
C LYS A 314 -16.87 1.37 -6.73
N SER A 315 -15.84 2.19 -6.70
CA SER A 315 -15.80 3.42 -5.90
C SER A 315 -16.61 4.58 -6.51
N GLY A 316 -17.21 4.39 -7.70
CA GLY A 316 -17.98 5.42 -8.42
C GLY A 316 -17.11 6.55 -8.98
N ARG A 317 -15.81 6.30 -9.22
CA ARG A 317 -14.84 7.33 -9.64
C ARG A 317 -14.24 7.10 -11.03
N ALA A 318 -14.74 6.11 -11.78
CA ALA A 318 -14.27 5.85 -13.14
C ALA A 318 -14.50 7.06 -14.06
N GLY A 319 -13.43 7.57 -14.65
CA GLY A 319 -13.47 8.75 -15.51
C GLY A 319 -13.66 10.10 -14.79
N LEU A 320 -13.66 10.11 -13.45
CA LEU A 320 -13.92 11.31 -12.64
C LEU A 320 -12.67 11.81 -11.88
N LEU A 321 -11.49 11.29 -12.16
CA LEU A 321 -10.24 11.67 -11.50
C LEU A 321 -9.35 12.48 -12.46
N PRO A 322 -9.40 13.83 -12.43
CA PRO A 322 -8.55 14.67 -13.28
C PRO A 322 -7.06 14.49 -13.03
N GLY A 323 -6.65 14.09 -11.82
CA GLY A 323 -5.26 13.76 -11.48
C GLY A 323 -4.79 12.41 -12.04
N GLY A 324 -5.69 11.61 -12.63
CA GLY A 324 -5.38 10.33 -13.23
C GLY A 324 -4.97 9.25 -12.24
N VAL A 325 -4.10 8.36 -12.72
CA VAL A 325 -3.47 7.30 -11.92
C VAL A 325 -1.97 7.57 -11.84
N VAL A 326 -1.45 7.61 -10.63
CA VAL A 326 -0.01 7.72 -10.34
C VAL A 326 0.50 6.33 -9.98
N LEU A 327 1.60 5.90 -10.62
CA LEU A 327 2.27 4.62 -10.41
C LEU A 327 3.51 4.83 -9.54
#